data_4e36e4d0a9190ccac61d9eb67584e5ee
#
_entry.id   4e36e4d0a9190ccac61d9eb67584e5ee
#
_cell.length_a   1.000
_cell.length_b   1.000
_cell.length_c   1.000
_cell.angle_alpha   90.00
_cell.angle_beta   90.00
_cell.angle_gamma   90.00
#
_symmetry.space_group_name_H-M   'P 1'
#
loop_
_entity.id
_entity.type
_entity.pdbx_description
1 polymer ?
#
loop_
_entity_poly.entity_id
_entity_poly.type
_entity_poly.pdbx_seq_one_letter_code
_entity_poly.pdbx_strand_id
1 'polypeptide(L)'
;MKKALVGLLVFFVSATAFAATPWQKISHPVTGSPQSIGAFSNGCIVGAHELPLNDARYQVMRPDQRRYFGHPDLVMFIQRLSNQVHQLELGTVLIGDMGMAAGGRFSSGHASHQTGLDVDIFLQLPKTRWTPSQLLKPQALDLVASDDKHVVQRLWQPEIYSLIKLAAIDNDVTRIFVNPAIKQQLCLDAGADRDWLRKVRPWFAHRAHMHVRLRCPADSLECEDQPLPPPGDGCGAELQSWFAPPAPGSKPPKKKTPPPIPASCQALLDSHEL
;
A
#
# COMPACT_ATOMS: atom_id res chain seq x y z
N MET A 1 61.46 25.14 -1.68
CA MET A 1 60.24 25.07 -0.91
C MET A 1 59.07 25.05 -1.87
N LYS A 2 58.46 23.86 -2.17
CA LYS A 2 57.31 23.67 -3.08
C LYS A 2 56.04 23.69 -2.23
N LYS A 3 55.16 24.70 -2.42
CA LYS A 3 53.85 24.76 -1.77
C LYS A 3 52.89 23.85 -2.58
N ALA A 4 52.37 22.83 -1.96
CA ALA A 4 51.32 22.00 -2.52
C ALA A 4 49.97 22.69 -2.24
N LEU A 5 49.25 23.01 -3.32
CA LEU A 5 47.87 23.49 -3.24
C LEU A 5 46.95 22.27 -3.17
N VAL A 6 46.28 22.07 -2.03
CA VAL A 6 45.25 21.04 -1.86
C VAL A 6 43.92 21.66 -2.33
N GLY A 7 43.45 21.24 -3.50
CA GLY A 7 42.16 21.64 -3.99
C GLY A 7 41.05 20.82 -3.29
N LEU A 8 40.16 21.53 -2.56
CA LEU A 8 38.98 20.96 -1.93
C LEU A 8 37.91 20.74 -3.00
N LEU A 9 37.67 19.48 -3.41
CA LEU A 9 36.58 19.11 -4.29
C LEU A 9 35.28 19.09 -3.48
N VAL A 10 34.43 20.10 -3.64
CA VAL A 10 33.07 20.11 -3.07
C VAL A 10 32.14 19.34 -4.01
N PHE A 11 31.74 18.12 -3.61
CA PHE A 11 30.70 17.38 -4.31
C PHE A 11 29.33 17.97 -3.96
N PHE A 12 28.72 18.67 -4.93
CA PHE A 12 27.30 19.03 -4.86
C PHE A 12 26.46 17.77 -5.12
N VAL A 13 25.89 17.20 -4.08
CA VAL A 13 24.83 16.19 -4.20
C VAL A 13 23.56 16.95 -4.59
N SER A 14 23.21 16.94 -5.87
CA SER A 14 21.94 17.45 -6.35
C SER A 14 20.83 16.52 -5.87
N ALA A 15 20.12 16.92 -4.81
CA ALA A 15 18.88 16.27 -4.43
C ALA A 15 17.85 16.54 -5.54
N THR A 16 17.49 15.52 -6.34
CA THR A 16 16.36 15.59 -7.28
C THR A 16 15.08 15.68 -6.47
N ALA A 17 14.58 16.89 -6.25
CA ALA A 17 13.24 17.10 -5.73
C ALA A 17 12.26 16.63 -6.81
N PHE A 18 11.47 15.59 -6.51
CA PHE A 18 10.35 15.21 -7.36
C PHE A 18 9.32 16.34 -7.34
N ALA A 19 8.97 16.85 -8.52
CA ALA A 19 7.94 17.87 -8.62
C ALA A 19 6.60 17.32 -8.08
N ALA A 20 5.90 18.14 -7.29
CA ALA A 20 4.58 17.79 -6.79
C ALA A 20 3.61 17.56 -7.96
N THR A 21 2.78 16.53 -7.86
CA THR A 21 1.73 16.30 -8.87
C THR A 21 0.59 17.29 -8.67
N PRO A 22 -0.25 17.57 -9.69
CA PRO A 22 -1.45 18.42 -9.53
C PRO A 22 -2.34 17.95 -8.37
N TRP A 23 -2.48 16.63 -8.19
CA TRP A 23 -3.28 16.03 -7.12
C TRP A 23 -2.84 16.42 -5.71
N GLN A 24 -1.55 16.64 -5.49
CA GLN A 24 -1.02 17.06 -4.19
C GLN A 24 -1.40 18.50 -3.81
N LYS A 25 -1.83 19.32 -4.77
CA LYS A 25 -2.32 20.67 -4.52
C LYS A 25 -3.72 20.68 -3.91
N ILE A 26 -4.50 19.62 -4.14
CA ILE A 26 -5.84 19.45 -3.56
C ILE A 26 -5.67 18.93 -2.13
N SER A 27 -5.69 19.84 -1.16
CA SER A 27 -5.38 19.53 0.24
C SER A 27 -6.58 19.04 1.06
N HIS A 28 -7.80 19.16 0.55
CA HIS A 28 -9.03 18.75 1.22
C HIS A 28 -9.90 17.89 0.29
N PRO A 29 -10.72 16.96 0.83
CA PRO A 29 -11.65 16.19 0.02
C PRO A 29 -12.55 17.08 -0.83
N VAL A 30 -12.73 16.69 -2.08
CA VAL A 30 -13.68 17.37 -2.98
C VAL A 30 -15.09 17.04 -2.52
N THR A 31 -15.92 18.08 -2.36
CA THR A 31 -17.30 17.93 -1.89
C THR A 31 -18.14 17.15 -2.91
N GLY A 32 -18.93 16.21 -2.45
CA GLY A 32 -19.81 15.38 -3.26
C GLY A 32 -20.10 14.04 -2.58
N SER A 33 -21.01 13.27 -3.16
CA SER A 33 -21.18 11.87 -2.74
C SER A 33 -19.90 11.08 -3.00
N PRO A 34 -19.52 10.17 -2.11
CA PRO A 34 -18.30 9.36 -2.32
C PRO A 34 -18.36 8.60 -3.64
N GLN A 35 -17.36 8.81 -4.50
CA GLN A 35 -17.23 8.16 -5.80
C GLN A 35 -15.77 7.84 -6.08
N SER A 36 -15.43 6.57 -6.17
CA SER A 36 -14.16 6.11 -6.75
C SER A 36 -14.28 6.11 -8.27
N ILE A 37 -13.31 6.68 -8.98
CA ILE A 37 -13.36 6.88 -10.44
C ILE A 37 -12.12 6.25 -11.08
N GLY A 38 -12.31 5.46 -12.12
CA GLY A 38 -11.26 4.82 -12.90
C GLY A 38 -10.61 3.62 -12.20
N ALA A 39 -9.44 3.22 -12.69
CA ALA A 39 -8.68 2.10 -12.17
C ALA A 39 -7.77 2.51 -11.00
N PHE A 40 -7.42 1.57 -10.12
CA PHE A 40 -6.58 1.79 -8.93
C PHE A 40 -5.24 2.51 -9.20
N SER A 41 -4.70 2.38 -10.41
CA SER A 41 -3.47 3.02 -10.87
C SER A 41 -3.68 4.13 -11.89
N ASN A 42 -4.92 4.48 -12.21
CA ASN A 42 -5.30 5.55 -13.12
C ASN A 42 -6.70 6.04 -12.78
N GLY A 43 -6.83 6.81 -11.71
CA GLY A 43 -8.13 7.26 -11.22
C GLY A 43 -8.03 8.38 -10.20
N CYS A 44 -9.15 8.69 -9.58
CA CYS A 44 -9.32 9.70 -8.56
C CYS A 44 -10.52 9.36 -7.64
N ILE A 45 -10.79 10.22 -6.67
CA ILE A 45 -11.95 10.08 -5.77
C ILE A 45 -12.60 11.45 -5.51
N VAL A 46 -13.91 11.48 -5.52
CA VAL A 46 -14.76 12.58 -4.98
C VAL A 46 -15.33 12.14 -3.63
N GLY A 47 -15.57 13.04 -2.72
CA GLY A 47 -16.18 12.72 -1.42
C GLY A 47 -15.33 11.80 -0.54
N ALA A 48 -13.99 11.87 -0.65
CA ALA A 48 -13.10 11.09 0.20
C ALA A 48 -13.32 11.42 1.68
N HIS A 49 -13.16 10.41 2.54
CA HIS A 49 -13.17 10.58 3.98
C HIS A 49 -11.74 10.52 4.53
N GLU A 50 -11.49 11.36 5.52
CA GLU A 50 -10.26 11.32 6.29
C GLU A 50 -10.31 10.16 7.30
N LEU A 51 -9.26 9.35 7.37
CA LEU A 51 -9.12 8.38 8.45
C LEU A 51 -8.79 9.14 9.75
N PRO A 52 -9.61 9.01 10.82
CA PRO A 52 -9.31 9.67 12.09
C PRO A 52 -7.92 9.32 12.62
N LEU A 53 -7.09 10.34 12.90
CA LEU A 53 -5.72 10.13 13.37
C LEU A 53 -5.64 9.71 14.84
N ASN A 54 -6.68 10.01 15.63
CA ASN A 54 -6.77 9.69 17.07
C ASN A 54 -7.68 8.50 17.31
N ASP A 55 -7.14 7.30 17.19
CA ASP A 55 -7.85 6.05 17.51
C ASP A 55 -6.96 5.19 18.41
N ALA A 56 -7.58 4.49 19.39
CA ALA A 56 -6.87 3.63 20.32
C ALA A 56 -6.34 2.34 19.66
N ARG A 57 -6.96 1.88 18.58
CA ARG A 57 -6.75 0.56 17.95
C ARG A 57 -5.70 0.58 16.84
N TYR A 58 -5.47 1.75 16.24
CA TYR A 58 -4.47 1.93 15.17
C TYR A 58 -3.72 3.25 15.33
N GLN A 59 -2.65 3.41 14.54
CA GLN A 59 -1.90 4.66 14.41
C GLN A 59 -1.56 4.88 12.94
N VAL A 60 -1.71 6.13 12.47
CA VAL A 60 -1.35 6.53 11.11
C VAL A 60 0.11 6.97 11.10
N MET A 61 0.89 6.36 10.20
CA MET A 61 2.30 6.71 10.00
C MET A 61 2.45 7.84 8.99
N ARG A 62 3.48 8.67 9.15
CA ARG A 62 3.76 9.82 8.29
C ARG A 62 2.53 10.69 8.05
N PRO A 63 1.80 11.11 9.11
CA PRO A 63 0.58 11.91 8.97
C PRO A 63 0.83 13.26 8.29
N ASP A 64 2.07 13.77 8.34
CA ASP A 64 2.53 14.95 7.63
C ASP A 64 2.45 14.82 6.09
N GLN A 65 2.51 13.62 5.55
CA GLN A 65 2.36 13.36 4.11
C GLN A 65 0.91 13.46 3.61
N ARG A 66 -0.07 13.53 4.53
CA ARG A 66 -1.51 13.66 4.22
C ARG A 66 -2.02 12.60 3.24
N ARG A 67 -1.59 11.34 3.42
CA ARG A 67 -1.99 10.17 2.61
C ARG A 67 -2.92 9.25 3.41
N TYR A 68 -3.90 9.81 4.10
CA TYR A 68 -4.84 9.10 4.96
C TYR A 68 -6.31 9.36 4.58
N PHE A 69 -6.55 9.63 3.30
CA PHE A 69 -7.88 9.78 2.73
C PHE A 69 -8.26 8.55 1.91
N GLY A 70 -9.56 8.22 1.90
CA GLY A 70 -10.08 7.11 1.13
C GLY A 70 -11.60 7.15 1.00
N HIS A 71 -12.13 6.18 0.26
CA HIS A 71 -13.56 5.94 0.23
C HIS A 71 -14.06 5.58 1.65
N PRO A 72 -15.29 5.94 2.04
CA PRO A 72 -15.85 5.54 3.35
C PRO A 72 -15.73 4.04 3.63
N ASP A 73 -15.90 3.17 2.61
CA ASP A 73 -15.75 1.72 2.75
C ASP A 73 -14.34 1.33 3.17
N LEU A 74 -13.30 2.03 2.66
CA LEU A 74 -11.91 1.79 3.08
C LEU A 74 -11.70 2.22 4.53
N VAL A 75 -12.24 3.36 4.94
CA VAL A 75 -12.17 3.82 6.34
C VAL A 75 -12.87 2.82 7.26
N MET A 76 -14.07 2.34 6.88
CA MET A 76 -14.81 1.33 7.64
C MET A 76 -14.07 -0.01 7.70
N PHE A 77 -13.44 -0.45 6.60
CA PHE A 77 -12.59 -1.66 6.61
C PHE A 77 -11.46 -1.54 7.62
N ILE A 78 -10.71 -0.43 7.60
CA ILE A 78 -9.60 -0.20 8.54
C ILE A 78 -10.09 -0.26 9.99
N GLN A 79 -11.24 0.36 10.28
CA GLN A 79 -11.83 0.34 11.62
C GLN A 79 -12.26 -1.06 12.04
N ARG A 80 -12.90 -1.85 11.15
CA ARG A 80 -13.29 -3.24 11.42
C ARG A 80 -12.07 -4.11 11.71
N LEU A 81 -11.05 -4.06 10.83
CA LEU A 81 -9.82 -4.82 10.99
C LEU A 81 -9.10 -4.46 12.29
N SER A 82 -8.95 -3.16 12.56
CA SER A 82 -8.27 -2.68 13.78
C SER A 82 -9.04 -3.08 15.05
N ASN A 83 -10.37 -3.12 14.99
CA ASN A 83 -11.19 -3.60 16.11
C ASN A 83 -10.97 -5.10 16.36
N GLN A 84 -10.92 -5.92 15.32
CA GLN A 84 -10.65 -7.36 15.45
C GLN A 84 -9.24 -7.61 16.02
N VAL A 85 -8.23 -6.90 15.51
CA VAL A 85 -6.83 -6.97 16.00
C VAL A 85 -6.76 -6.58 17.48
N HIS A 86 -7.48 -5.54 17.87
CA HIS A 86 -7.55 -5.08 19.26
C HIS A 86 -8.24 -6.10 20.18
N GLN A 87 -9.39 -6.66 19.75
CA GLN A 87 -10.12 -7.68 20.52
C GLN A 87 -9.32 -8.97 20.73
N LEU A 88 -8.44 -9.31 19.78
CA LEU A 88 -7.54 -10.46 19.87
C LEU A 88 -6.19 -10.12 20.54
N GLU A 89 -6.02 -8.91 21.05
CA GLU A 89 -4.82 -8.43 21.73
C GLU A 89 -3.53 -8.61 20.90
N LEU A 90 -3.64 -8.55 19.56
CA LEU A 90 -2.50 -8.76 18.66
C LEU A 90 -1.53 -7.57 18.66
N GLY A 91 -1.96 -6.38 19.10
CA GLY A 91 -1.17 -5.16 19.14
C GLY A 91 -1.88 -3.97 18.47
N THR A 92 -1.12 -2.91 18.17
CA THR A 92 -1.65 -1.71 17.50
C THR A 92 -1.42 -1.81 16.00
N VAL A 93 -2.47 -1.62 15.19
CA VAL A 93 -2.33 -1.62 13.72
C VAL A 93 -1.62 -0.34 13.27
N LEU A 94 -0.61 -0.45 12.42
CA LEU A 94 0.11 0.67 11.83
C LEU A 94 -0.36 0.89 10.39
N ILE A 95 -1.09 1.98 10.17
CA ILE A 95 -1.63 2.37 8.87
C ILE A 95 -0.59 3.22 8.14
N GLY A 96 -0.21 2.77 6.95
CA GLY A 96 0.67 3.50 6.04
C GLY A 96 -0.10 4.42 5.09
N ASP A 97 0.29 4.38 3.81
CA ASP A 97 -0.35 5.22 2.80
C ASP A 97 -1.73 4.66 2.42
N MET A 98 -2.74 5.53 2.37
CA MET A 98 -4.04 5.34 1.74
C MET A 98 -4.06 6.12 0.42
N GLY A 99 -4.89 7.14 0.30
CA GLY A 99 -4.94 8.06 -0.81
C GLY A 99 -4.72 9.51 -0.39
N MET A 100 -4.56 10.39 -1.37
CA MET A 100 -4.65 11.85 -1.18
C MET A 100 -6.11 12.28 -1.13
N ALA A 101 -6.37 13.53 -0.76
CA ALA A 101 -7.71 14.08 -0.54
C ALA A 101 -8.66 13.96 -1.76
N ALA A 102 -8.12 14.01 -2.97
CA ALA A 102 -8.84 13.75 -4.22
C ALA A 102 -8.33 12.50 -4.94
N GLY A 103 -7.56 11.64 -4.27
CA GLY A 103 -6.89 10.50 -4.91
C GLY A 103 -5.81 10.93 -5.89
N GLY A 104 -5.76 10.24 -7.03
CA GLY A 104 -4.80 10.54 -8.08
C GLY A 104 -3.38 10.10 -7.77
N ARG A 105 -2.48 10.34 -8.71
CA ARG A 105 -1.11 9.81 -8.68
C ARG A 105 -0.21 10.52 -7.68
N PHE A 106 0.46 9.77 -6.83
CA PHE A 106 1.56 10.28 -6.01
C PHE A 106 2.77 10.72 -6.84
N SER A 107 3.58 11.63 -6.31
CA SER A 107 4.85 12.03 -6.95
C SER A 107 5.90 10.91 -6.91
N SER A 108 5.81 10.02 -5.95
CA SER A 108 6.75 8.91 -5.76
C SER A 108 6.13 7.77 -4.94
N GLY A 109 6.76 6.60 -5.00
CA GLY A 109 6.45 5.44 -4.16
C GLY A 109 5.48 4.50 -4.84
N HIS A 110 4.21 4.83 -4.90
CA HIS A 110 3.16 3.91 -5.32
C HIS A 110 2.67 4.17 -6.74
N ALA A 111 2.31 3.11 -7.47
CA ALA A 111 1.64 3.18 -8.74
C ALA A 111 0.11 3.22 -8.61
N SER A 112 -0.43 2.76 -7.50
CA SER A 112 -1.87 2.71 -7.17
C SER A 112 -2.24 3.71 -6.07
N HIS A 113 -3.24 3.43 -5.25
CA HIS A 113 -3.81 4.32 -4.23
C HIS A 113 -4.56 5.53 -4.79
N GLN A 114 -4.96 5.48 -6.08
CA GLN A 114 -5.51 6.66 -6.74
C GLN A 114 -7.02 6.83 -6.57
N THR A 115 -7.74 5.74 -6.29
CA THR A 115 -9.21 5.72 -6.21
C THR A 115 -9.74 5.71 -4.78
N GLY A 116 -8.85 5.77 -3.76
CA GLY A 116 -9.25 5.72 -2.35
C GLY A 116 -9.71 4.35 -1.86
N LEU A 117 -9.34 3.26 -2.56
CA LEU A 117 -9.70 1.87 -2.22
C LEU A 117 -8.49 1.00 -1.86
N ASP A 118 -7.31 1.59 -1.78
CA ASP A 118 -6.07 0.91 -1.41
C ASP A 118 -5.53 1.42 -0.07
N VAL A 119 -4.95 0.55 0.73
CA VAL A 119 -4.23 0.91 1.96
C VAL A 119 -3.02 0.01 2.19
N ASP A 120 -1.90 0.62 2.59
CA ASP A 120 -0.75 -0.10 3.11
C ASP A 120 -0.90 -0.28 4.62
N ILE A 121 -0.77 -1.51 5.10
CA ILE A 121 -0.80 -1.85 6.53
C ILE A 121 0.51 -2.53 6.87
N PHE A 122 1.26 -1.97 7.81
CA PHE A 122 2.57 -2.49 8.17
C PHE A 122 2.45 -3.80 8.95
N LEU A 123 3.34 -4.74 8.64
CA LEU A 123 3.42 -6.07 9.24
C LEU A 123 4.23 -6.02 10.54
N GLN A 124 3.89 -5.03 11.35
CA GLN A 124 4.47 -4.79 12.67
C GLN A 124 3.35 -4.33 13.60
N LEU A 125 3.14 -5.06 14.68
CA LEU A 125 2.04 -4.85 15.62
C LEU A 125 2.61 -4.50 17.01
N PRO A 126 3.04 -3.24 17.23
CA PRO A 126 3.61 -2.86 18.51
C PRO A 126 2.60 -3.02 19.65
N LYS A 127 3.05 -3.64 20.77
CA LYS A 127 2.25 -3.76 21.99
C LYS A 127 2.15 -2.42 22.73
N THR A 128 3.17 -1.57 22.60
CA THR A 128 3.17 -0.18 23.09
C THR A 128 3.02 0.76 21.92
N ARG A 129 2.11 1.70 22.02
CA ARG A 129 1.86 2.71 20.97
C ARG A 129 3.13 3.50 20.67
N TRP A 130 3.35 3.76 19.40
CA TRP A 130 4.48 4.59 18.96
C TRP A 130 4.28 6.05 19.32
N THR A 131 5.38 6.71 19.65
CA THR A 131 5.42 8.16 19.87
C THR A 131 5.21 8.92 18.56
N PRO A 132 4.81 10.21 18.60
CA PRO A 132 4.70 11.03 17.41
C PRO A 132 5.98 11.06 16.56
N SER A 133 7.16 11.07 17.19
CA SER A 133 8.44 11.02 16.49
C SER A 133 8.66 9.73 15.71
N GLN A 134 8.26 8.58 16.27
CA GLN A 134 8.33 7.29 15.60
C GLN A 134 7.34 7.21 14.43
N LEU A 135 6.15 7.82 14.58
CA LEU A 135 5.16 7.87 13.49
C LEU A 135 5.63 8.76 12.33
N LEU A 136 6.32 9.86 12.59
CA LEU A 136 6.87 10.74 11.54
C LEU A 136 8.04 10.10 10.79
N LYS A 137 8.87 9.32 11.49
CA LYS A 137 10.06 8.66 10.91
C LYS A 137 10.05 7.16 11.26
N PRO A 138 9.08 6.40 10.72
CA PRO A 138 8.91 5.01 11.08
C PRO A 138 10.10 4.17 10.62
N GLN A 139 10.53 3.27 11.49
CA GLN A 139 11.48 2.21 11.15
C GLN A 139 10.67 1.00 10.74
N ALA A 140 10.57 0.77 9.45
CA ALA A 140 9.86 -0.39 8.92
C ALA A 140 10.61 -1.68 9.25
N LEU A 141 9.89 -2.69 9.73
CA LEU A 141 10.43 -4.01 10.01
C LEU A 141 10.51 -4.81 8.70
N ASP A 142 11.72 -4.97 8.17
CA ASP A 142 11.93 -5.82 7.00
C ASP A 142 11.82 -7.30 7.39
N LEU A 143 10.74 -7.93 6.95
CA LEU A 143 10.47 -9.34 7.25
C LEU A 143 11.16 -10.33 6.31
N VAL A 144 11.77 -9.86 5.23
CA VAL A 144 12.36 -10.72 4.20
C VAL A 144 13.88 -10.81 4.38
N ALA A 145 14.41 -12.02 4.34
CA ALA A 145 15.84 -12.27 4.43
C ALA A 145 16.59 -11.70 3.21
N SER A 146 17.91 -11.61 3.31
CA SER A 146 18.76 -11.05 2.25
C SER A 146 18.82 -11.90 0.97
N ASP A 147 18.35 -13.14 1.02
CA ASP A 147 18.23 -14.03 -0.15
C ASP A 147 16.95 -13.77 -0.98
N ASP A 148 16.04 -12.90 -0.51
CA ASP A 148 14.72 -12.59 -1.09
C ASP A 148 13.79 -13.81 -1.23
N LYS A 149 14.11 -14.93 -0.60
CA LYS A 149 13.36 -16.20 -0.72
C LYS A 149 12.64 -16.62 0.55
N HIS A 150 13.11 -16.16 1.70
CA HIS A 150 12.59 -16.58 2.99
C HIS A 150 12.26 -15.37 3.86
N VAL A 151 11.36 -15.57 4.82
CA VAL A 151 11.17 -14.60 5.89
C VAL A 151 12.29 -14.75 6.94
N VAL A 152 12.58 -13.66 7.63
CA VAL A 152 13.47 -13.68 8.81
C VAL A 152 12.69 -14.31 9.96
N GLN A 153 12.89 -15.59 10.23
CA GLN A 153 12.07 -16.39 11.16
C GLN A 153 11.90 -15.77 12.54
N ARG A 154 12.95 -15.15 13.11
CA ARG A 154 12.86 -14.46 14.41
C ARG A 154 11.94 -13.25 14.42
N LEU A 155 11.59 -12.70 13.25
CA LEU A 155 10.69 -11.54 13.07
C LEU A 155 9.28 -11.97 12.64
N TRP A 156 9.13 -13.20 12.14
CA TRP A 156 7.85 -13.75 11.74
C TRP A 156 7.07 -14.21 12.98
N GLN A 157 6.08 -13.42 13.37
CA GLN A 157 5.28 -13.66 14.56
C GLN A 157 3.86 -14.14 14.20
N PRO A 158 3.20 -14.95 15.03
CA PRO A 158 1.82 -15.41 14.79
C PRO A 158 0.83 -14.27 14.59
N GLU A 159 1.07 -13.11 15.22
CA GLU A 159 0.24 -11.91 15.07
C GLU A 159 0.27 -11.37 13.63
N ILE A 160 1.39 -11.49 12.92
CA ILE A 160 1.53 -11.08 11.52
C ILE A 160 0.66 -11.97 10.62
N TYR A 161 0.75 -13.28 10.82
CA TYR A 161 -0.11 -14.24 10.12
C TYR A 161 -1.59 -13.91 10.37
N SER A 162 -1.97 -13.70 11.62
CA SER A 162 -3.34 -13.38 12.03
C SER A 162 -3.84 -12.09 11.40
N LEU A 163 -3.03 -11.03 11.38
CA LEU A 163 -3.36 -9.75 10.76
C LEU A 163 -3.67 -9.92 9.26
N ILE A 164 -2.79 -10.60 8.52
CA ILE A 164 -2.98 -10.82 7.08
C ILE A 164 -4.22 -11.66 6.81
N LYS A 165 -4.46 -12.71 7.61
CA LYS A 165 -5.64 -13.56 7.48
C LYS A 165 -6.92 -12.79 7.77
N LEU A 166 -6.98 -12.02 8.86
CA LEU A 166 -8.13 -11.16 9.20
C LEU A 166 -8.46 -10.19 8.06
N ALA A 167 -7.45 -9.55 7.48
CA ALA A 167 -7.66 -8.70 6.31
C ALA A 167 -8.19 -9.48 5.10
N ALA A 168 -7.65 -10.68 4.83
CA ALA A 168 -8.01 -11.47 3.67
C ALA A 168 -9.43 -12.06 3.73
N ILE A 169 -9.93 -12.38 4.92
CA ILE A 169 -11.30 -12.91 5.08
C ILE A 169 -12.37 -11.82 5.03
N ASP A 170 -12.02 -10.53 5.13
CA ASP A 170 -13.00 -9.45 4.97
C ASP A 170 -13.61 -9.51 3.56
N ASN A 171 -14.95 -9.36 3.50
CA ASN A 171 -15.70 -9.53 2.26
C ASN A 171 -15.40 -8.43 1.22
N ASP A 172 -15.03 -7.24 1.65
CA ASP A 172 -14.75 -6.12 0.75
C ASP A 172 -13.35 -6.20 0.14
N VAL A 173 -12.45 -6.98 0.75
CA VAL A 173 -11.10 -7.17 0.23
C VAL A 173 -11.10 -8.12 -0.96
N THR A 174 -10.57 -7.66 -2.08
CA THR A 174 -10.42 -8.46 -3.31
C THR A 174 -9.00 -8.96 -3.50
N ARG A 175 -8.01 -8.24 -2.96
CA ARG A 175 -6.60 -8.55 -3.15
C ARG A 175 -5.73 -7.96 -2.03
N ILE A 176 -4.70 -8.71 -1.68
CA ILE A 176 -3.63 -8.26 -0.78
C ILE A 176 -2.30 -8.58 -1.45
N PHE A 177 -1.44 -7.58 -1.60
CA PHE A 177 -0.09 -7.78 -2.12
C PHE A 177 0.92 -7.86 -0.98
N VAL A 178 1.77 -8.88 -1.03
CA VAL A 178 2.87 -9.10 -0.09
C VAL A 178 4.12 -9.57 -0.87
N ASN A 179 5.30 -9.49 -0.25
CA ASN A 179 6.49 -10.07 -0.85
C ASN A 179 6.33 -11.58 -1.10
N PRO A 180 6.91 -12.14 -2.18
CA PRO A 180 6.84 -13.57 -2.46
C PRO A 180 7.27 -14.46 -1.29
N ALA A 181 8.31 -14.08 -0.54
CA ALA A 181 8.76 -14.82 0.64
C ALA A 181 7.71 -14.84 1.76
N ILE A 182 6.98 -13.73 1.95
CA ILE A 182 5.87 -13.67 2.91
C ILE A 182 4.72 -14.56 2.43
N LYS A 183 4.36 -14.51 1.14
CA LYS A 183 3.34 -15.41 0.58
C LYS A 183 3.73 -16.87 0.77
N GLN A 184 4.99 -17.23 0.54
CA GLN A 184 5.49 -18.59 0.76
C GLN A 184 5.33 -19.02 2.22
N GLN A 185 5.71 -18.16 3.17
CA GLN A 185 5.55 -18.45 4.60
C GLN A 185 4.08 -18.65 4.98
N LEU A 186 3.17 -17.79 4.48
CA LEU A 186 1.73 -17.98 4.69
C LEU A 186 1.23 -19.31 4.13
N CYS A 187 1.74 -19.75 2.98
CA CYS A 187 1.40 -21.05 2.40
C CYS A 187 1.85 -22.23 3.27
N LEU A 188 2.99 -22.10 3.97
CA LEU A 188 3.50 -23.12 4.88
C LEU A 188 2.66 -23.18 6.16
N ASP A 189 2.24 -22.04 6.68
CA ASP A 189 1.58 -21.93 7.99
C ASP A 189 0.06 -22.19 7.94
N ALA A 190 -0.57 -22.07 6.76
CA ALA A 190 -2.05 -22.01 6.65
C ALA A 190 -2.79 -23.32 7.00
N GLY A 191 -2.11 -24.45 7.09
CA GLY A 191 -2.77 -25.73 7.37
C GLY A 191 -3.87 -26.08 6.34
N ALA A 192 -5.02 -26.53 6.81
CA ALA A 192 -6.17 -26.92 5.96
C ALA A 192 -7.05 -25.73 5.54
N ASP A 193 -7.12 -24.67 6.35
CA ASP A 193 -7.90 -23.45 6.05
C ASP A 193 -7.09 -22.53 5.14
N ARG A 194 -7.29 -22.63 3.82
CA ARG A 194 -6.44 -22.01 2.80
C ARG A 194 -7.18 -21.08 1.81
N ASP A 195 -8.51 -21.04 1.82
CA ASP A 195 -9.31 -20.33 0.81
C ASP A 195 -9.01 -18.82 0.75
N TRP A 196 -8.74 -18.23 1.90
CA TRP A 196 -8.37 -16.82 2.03
C TRP A 196 -7.05 -16.46 1.32
N LEU A 197 -6.12 -17.44 1.18
CA LEU A 197 -4.84 -17.24 0.48
C LEU A 197 -5.01 -16.87 -0.98
N ARG A 198 -6.16 -17.21 -1.61
CA ARG A 198 -6.50 -16.79 -2.97
C ARG A 198 -6.34 -15.27 -3.15
N LYS A 199 -6.75 -14.48 -2.15
CA LYS A 199 -6.67 -13.02 -2.21
C LYS A 199 -5.26 -12.49 -1.98
N VAL A 200 -4.37 -13.26 -1.33
CA VAL A 200 -3.00 -12.85 -1.03
C VAL A 200 -2.09 -13.16 -2.21
N ARG A 201 -1.55 -12.14 -2.83
CA ARG A 201 -0.77 -12.25 -4.07
C ARG A 201 0.67 -11.82 -3.88
N PRO A 202 1.65 -12.56 -4.42
CA PRO A 202 3.03 -12.12 -4.42
C PRO A 202 3.20 -10.87 -5.29
N TRP A 203 4.00 -9.91 -4.81
CA TRP A 203 4.35 -8.70 -5.55
C TRP A 203 5.73 -8.19 -5.15
N PHE A 204 6.38 -7.45 -6.04
CA PHE A 204 7.68 -6.83 -5.77
C PHE A 204 7.62 -5.89 -4.57
N ALA A 205 8.77 -5.66 -3.93
CA ALA A 205 8.84 -4.94 -2.66
C ALA A 205 7.95 -5.59 -1.57
N HIS A 206 7.07 -4.87 -0.90
CA HIS A 206 6.12 -5.36 0.11
C HIS A 206 6.76 -6.24 1.19
N ARG A 207 7.99 -5.85 1.62
CA ARG A 207 8.80 -6.60 2.58
C ARG A 207 8.41 -6.31 4.03
N ALA A 208 7.79 -5.15 4.28
CA ALA A 208 7.47 -4.64 5.61
C ALA A 208 5.98 -4.32 5.81
N HIS A 209 5.18 -4.35 4.75
CA HIS A 209 3.75 -4.05 4.76
C HIS A 209 3.01 -4.95 3.78
N MET A 210 1.73 -5.13 4.02
CA MET A 210 0.78 -5.61 3.03
C MET A 210 0.06 -4.44 2.40
N HIS A 211 -0.18 -4.51 1.07
CA HIS A 211 -1.03 -3.57 0.35
C HIS A 211 -2.40 -4.22 0.16
N VAL A 212 -3.43 -3.67 0.77
CA VAL A 212 -4.80 -4.18 0.71
C VAL A 212 -5.60 -3.38 -0.30
N ARG A 213 -6.40 -4.07 -1.12
CA ARG A 213 -7.30 -3.50 -2.11
C ARG A 213 -8.72 -3.97 -1.88
N LEU A 214 -9.65 -3.03 -1.82
CA LEU A 214 -11.08 -3.30 -1.77
C LEU A 214 -11.67 -3.42 -3.17
N ARG A 215 -12.89 -3.96 -3.26
CA ARG A 215 -13.72 -3.90 -4.47
C ARG A 215 -14.20 -2.48 -4.74
N CYS A 216 -14.62 -2.21 -5.96
CA CYS A 216 -15.37 -1.01 -6.27
C CYS A 216 -16.69 -0.97 -5.46
N PRO A 217 -17.02 0.18 -4.83
CA PRO A 217 -18.34 0.38 -4.22
C PRO A 217 -19.45 0.31 -5.27
N ALA A 218 -20.59 -0.25 -4.90
CA ALA A 218 -21.69 -0.47 -5.85
C ALA A 218 -22.27 0.82 -6.46
N ASP A 219 -22.11 1.93 -5.76
CA ASP A 219 -22.56 3.27 -6.18
C ASP A 219 -21.51 4.07 -6.96
N SER A 220 -20.26 3.58 -7.02
CA SER A 220 -19.16 4.18 -7.79
C SER A 220 -19.14 3.67 -9.24
N LEU A 221 -20.07 4.18 -10.07
CA LEU A 221 -20.34 3.65 -11.41
C LEU A 221 -19.17 3.77 -12.39
N GLU A 222 -18.24 4.70 -12.18
CA GLU A 222 -17.03 4.87 -12.99
C GLU A 222 -15.82 4.12 -12.43
N CYS A 223 -15.98 3.38 -11.34
CA CYS A 223 -14.90 2.60 -10.76
C CYS A 223 -14.65 1.32 -11.57
N GLU A 224 -13.38 1.04 -11.85
CA GLU A 224 -12.95 -0.14 -12.61
C GLU A 224 -12.37 -1.21 -11.69
N ASP A 225 -13.15 -2.26 -11.44
CA ASP A 225 -12.69 -3.40 -10.64
C ASP A 225 -11.57 -4.19 -11.32
N GLN A 226 -10.65 -4.65 -10.52
CA GLN A 226 -9.67 -5.62 -10.95
C GLN A 226 -10.27 -7.03 -10.88
N PRO A 227 -10.17 -7.86 -11.95
CA PRO A 227 -10.66 -9.23 -11.93
C PRO A 227 -10.13 -9.99 -10.70
N LEU A 228 -10.98 -10.79 -10.07
CA LEU A 228 -10.56 -11.61 -8.93
C LEU A 228 -9.39 -12.54 -9.32
N PRO A 229 -8.50 -12.88 -8.37
CA PRO A 229 -7.45 -13.85 -8.62
C PRO A 229 -8.03 -15.19 -9.07
N PRO A 230 -7.31 -15.99 -9.87
CA PRO A 230 -7.73 -17.34 -10.26
C PRO A 230 -8.12 -18.18 -9.03
N PRO A 231 -8.98 -19.19 -9.18
CA PRO A 231 -9.28 -20.15 -8.11
C PRO A 231 -8.03 -20.82 -7.56
N GLY A 232 -8.11 -21.28 -6.31
CA GLY A 232 -7.00 -21.92 -5.59
C GLY A 232 -6.23 -20.95 -4.68
N ASP A 233 -5.34 -21.47 -3.89
CA ASP A 233 -4.60 -20.74 -2.85
C ASP A 233 -3.42 -19.90 -3.38
N GLY A 234 -3.04 -20.07 -4.64
CA GLY A 234 -1.91 -19.39 -5.25
C GLY A 234 -0.53 -19.79 -4.68
N CYS A 235 -0.42 -20.97 -4.04
CA CYS A 235 0.81 -21.46 -3.41
C CYS A 235 1.64 -22.36 -4.33
N GLY A 236 1.12 -22.73 -5.50
CA GLY A 236 1.77 -23.63 -6.45
C GLY A 236 2.68 -22.94 -7.46
N ALA A 237 2.55 -23.31 -8.72
CA ALA A 237 3.45 -22.89 -9.81
C ALA A 237 3.53 -21.37 -9.97
N GLU A 238 2.45 -20.64 -9.72
CA GLU A 238 2.46 -19.17 -9.76
C GLU A 238 3.43 -18.59 -8.73
N LEU A 239 3.37 -19.03 -7.47
CA LEU A 239 4.30 -18.57 -6.45
C LEU A 239 5.74 -18.94 -6.80
N GLN A 240 5.96 -20.17 -7.27
CA GLN A 240 7.30 -20.65 -7.65
C GLN A 240 7.92 -19.83 -8.78
N SER A 241 7.10 -19.31 -9.70
CA SER A 241 7.57 -18.46 -10.81
C SER A 241 8.23 -17.15 -10.33
N TRP A 242 7.88 -16.66 -9.14
CA TRP A 242 8.46 -15.45 -8.55
C TRP A 242 9.90 -15.65 -8.06
N PHE A 243 10.30 -16.89 -7.76
CA PHE A 243 11.65 -17.26 -7.32
C PHE A 243 12.52 -17.77 -8.47
N ALA A 244 11.93 -17.97 -9.65
CA ALA A 244 12.68 -18.41 -10.82
C ALA A 244 13.59 -17.27 -11.32
N PRO A 245 14.84 -17.59 -11.74
CA PRO A 245 15.68 -16.59 -12.39
C PRO A 245 15.03 -16.12 -13.70
N PRO A 246 15.28 -14.88 -14.11
CA PRO A 246 14.81 -14.40 -15.41
C PRO A 246 15.27 -15.33 -16.54
N ALA A 247 14.41 -15.59 -17.52
CA ALA A 247 14.80 -16.43 -18.66
C ALA A 247 16.04 -15.84 -19.37
N PRO A 248 17.00 -16.66 -19.80
CA PRO A 248 18.18 -16.19 -20.50
C PRO A 248 17.79 -15.28 -21.70
N GLY A 249 18.39 -14.09 -21.78
CA GLY A 249 18.10 -13.12 -22.83
C GLY A 249 16.78 -12.32 -22.65
N SER A 250 16.05 -12.52 -21.58
CA SER A 250 14.86 -11.68 -21.30
C SER A 250 15.27 -10.23 -21.09
N LYS A 251 14.63 -9.33 -21.83
CA LYS A 251 14.81 -7.88 -21.65
C LYS A 251 13.81 -7.37 -20.60
N PRO A 252 14.20 -6.38 -19.77
CA PRO A 252 13.23 -5.74 -18.88
C PRO A 252 12.04 -5.22 -19.70
N PRO A 253 10.81 -5.31 -19.16
CA PRO A 253 9.63 -4.84 -19.87
C PRO A 253 9.78 -3.35 -20.19
N LYS A 254 9.43 -2.97 -21.42
CA LYS A 254 9.41 -1.56 -21.81
C LYS A 254 8.41 -0.82 -20.93
N LYS A 255 8.80 0.35 -20.42
CA LYS A 255 7.85 1.23 -19.72
C LYS A 255 6.72 1.58 -20.69
N LYS A 256 5.51 1.16 -20.36
CA LYS A 256 4.31 1.56 -21.10
C LYS A 256 4.00 3.02 -20.79
N THR A 257 3.61 3.80 -21.78
CA THR A 257 3.03 5.12 -21.55
C THR A 257 1.76 4.94 -20.70
N PRO A 258 1.60 5.65 -19.59
CA PRO A 258 0.37 5.58 -18.82
C PRO A 258 -0.84 5.95 -19.70
N PRO A 259 -1.99 5.30 -19.55
CA PRO A 259 -3.20 5.72 -20.22
C PRO A 259 -3.57 7.14 -19.79
N PRO A 260 -4.35 7.89 -20.63
CA PRO A 260 -4.90 9.17 -20.21
C PRO A 260 -5.75 8.97 -18.93
N ILE A 261 -5.78 9.98 -18.08
CA ILE A 261 -6.63 9.91 -16.88
C ILE A 261 -8.11 9.94 -17.31
N PRO A 262 -9.04 9.35 -16.51
CA PRO A 262 -10.48 9.42 -16.78
C PRO A 262 -10.96 10.86 -16.96
N ALA A 263 -11.94 11.08 -17.85
CA ALA A 263 -12.45 12.43 -18.13
C ALA A 263 -13.00 13.14 -16.89
N SER A 264 -13.70 12.40 -16.02
CA SER A 264 -14.20 12.92 -14.74
C SER A 264 -13.07 13.35 -13.80
N CYS A 265 -11.94 12.62 -13.79
CA CYS A 265 -10.76 12.99 -13.02
C CYS A 265 -10.06 14.23 -13.61
N GLN A 266 -10.01 14.37 -14.95
CA GLN A 266 -9.48 15.56 -15.59
C GLN A 266 -10.33 16.79 -15.25
N ALA A 267 -11.65 16.69 -15.37
CA ALA A 267 -12.57 17.76 -15.01
C ALA A 267 -12.42 18.21 -13.54
N LEU A 268 -12.15 17.25 -12.64
CA LEU A 268 -11.86 17.54 -11.23
C LEU A 268 -10.57 18.36 -11.08
N LEU A 269 -9.50 18.01 -11.78
CA LEU A 269 -8.25 18.79 -11.76
C LEU A 269 -8.45 20.19 -12.31
N ASP A 270 -9.13 20.31 -13.47
CA ASP A 270 -9.37 21.59 -14.14
C ASP A 270 -10.16 22.55 -13.23
N SER A 271 -11.09 22.03 -12.41
CA SER A 271 -11.88 22.81 -11.45
C SER A 271 -11.07 23.31 -10.25
N HIS A 272 -9.87 22.79 -10.01
CA HIS A 272 -8.98 23.16 -8.90
C HIS A 272 -7.71 23.89 -9.33
N GLU A 273 -7.48 24.07 -10.63
CA GLU A 273 -6.37 24.88 -11.17
C GLU A 273 -6.69 26.38 -11.27
N LEU A 274 -7.90 26.81 -10.87
CA LEU A 274 -8.35 28.19 -10.80
C LEU A 274 -8.02 28.79 -9.37
#